data_c75e6bde34bb4ec8f994a828ac049e9d
#
_entry.id   c75e6bde34bb4ec8f994a828ac049e9d
#
_cell.length_a   1.000
_cell.length_b   1.000
_cell.length_c   1.000
_cell.angle_alpha   90.00
_cell.angle_beta   90.00
_cell.angle_gamma   90.00
#
_symmetry.space_group_name_H-M   'P 1'
#
loop_
_entity.id
_entity.type
_entity.pdbx_description
1 polymer ?
#
loop_
_entity_poly.entity_id
_entity_poly.type
_entity_poly.pdbx_seq_one_letter_code
_entity_poly.pdbx_strand_id
1 'polypeptide(L)'
;MSGLLTLAIGALFYSSGSIARPDLQPLGPNIADKGSAFYHFTQRQYDSADGERHYRVWTAVPDKTPPAAGYPVLYMLDGNAVMDKLDDAFLQQLFAGSPPVIVAIGYQTALPFDTAARAWDYTPPLKTHEPRAGKPALPPRKTGGNDVFRQLLTETMVPQTEANLKIDPHQRAIWGHSYGGLFVLDAWRKASLFGIYYSASPSLGQALQSPLQASQSLDAVRFRGKSLYLLEGDGKARGEPSGHEASLEVLRQTQQQLASKGLTVAFWRYPGLTHGQMFEVSLRSALLHLSGQAALAHQ
;
A
#
# COMPACT_ATOMS: atom_id res chain seq x y z
N MET A 1 -44.01 56.06 -20.16
CA MET A 1 -42.62 55.57 -20.30
C MET A 1 -42.40 54.52 -19.19
N SER A 2 -42.60 53.25 -19.56
CA SER A 2 -42.54 52.12 -18.58
C SER A 2 -41.18 51.43 -18.78
N GLY A 3 -40.37 51.47 -17.71
CA GLY A 3 -39.08 50.76 -17.70
C GLY A 3 -39.26 49.35 -17.15
N LEU A 4 -39.00 48.32 -17.97
CA LEU A 4 -38.90 46.92 -17.55
C LEU A 4 -37.57 46.71 -16.85
N LEU A 5 -37.61 46.26 -15.60
CA LEU A 5 -36.47 45.80 -14.83
C LEU A 5 -36.33 44.30 -15.04
N THR A 6 -35.31 43.89 -15.78
CA THR A 6 -35.01 42.47 -16.02
C THR A 6 -34.14 41.92 -14.86
N LEU A 7 -34.75 41.04 -14.05
CA LEU A 7 -34.02 40.33 -12.99
C LEU A 7 -33.24 39.15 -13.61
N ALA A 8 -31.91 39.22 -13.63
CA ALA A 8 -31.06 38.10 -13.98
C ALA A 8 -30.90 37.18 -12.78
N ILE A 9 -31.50 35.99 -12.84
CA ILE A 9 -31.32 34.93 -11.86
C ILE A 9 -30.00 34.22 -12.21
N GLY A 10 -28.93 34.50 -11.46
CA GLY A 10 -27.69 33.79 -11.55
C GLY A 10 -27.83 32.39 -10.94
N ALA A 11 -27.82 31.36 -11.78
CA ALA A 11 -27.77 29.98 -11.35
C ALA A 11 -26.36 29.69 -10.78
N LEU A 12 -26.22 29.61 -9.46
CA LEU A 12 -25.05 29.12 -8.77
C LEU A 12 -24.98 27.61 -8.98
N PHE A 13 -24.13 27.19 -9.92
CA PHE A 13 -23.73 25.79 -10.03
C PHE A 13 -22.86 25.42 -8.81
N TYR A 14 -23.44 24.75 -7.86
CA TYR A 14 -22.69 24.04 -6.82
C TYR A 14 -22.03 22.84 -7.50
N SER A 15 -20.77 22.96 -7.88
CA SER A 15 -19.95 21.81 -8.24
C SER A 15 -19.69 21.00 -6.98
N SER A 16 -20.37 19.87 -6.86
CA SER A 16 -20.12 18.84 -5.85
C SER A 16 -18.69 18.36 -6.03
N GLY A 17 -17.78 18.75 -5.15
CA GLY A 17 -16.42 18.28 -5.11
C GLY A 17 -16.42 16.75 -4.93
N SER A 18 -16.21 16.03 -6.03
CA SER A 18 -16.00 14.57 -6.04
C SER A 18 -14.65 14.31 -5.37
N ILE A 19 -14.66 13.76 -4.16
CA ILE A 19 -13.47 13.08 -3.61
C ILE A 19 -13.11 12.05 -4.67
N ALA A 20 -11.88 12.08 -5.19
CA ALA A 20 -11.39 11.13 -6.17
C ALA A 20 -11.50 9.71 -5.58
N ARG A 21 -12.61 9.04 -5.85
CA ARG A 21 -12.76 7.61 -5.57
C ARG A 21 -11.89 6.88 -6.57
N PRO A 22 -11.19 5.80 -6.15
CA PRO A 22 -10.49 4.96 -7.11
C PRO A 22 -11.47 4.53 -8.21
N ASP A 23 -11.01 4.55 -9.44
CA ASP A 23 -11.78 3.98 -10.55
C ASP A 23 -11.95 2.49 -10.27
N LEU A 24 -13.19 2.05 -10.10
CA LEU A 24 -13.55 0.67 -9.80
C LEU A 24 -14.08 -0.05 -11.03
N GLN A 25 -13.64 0.35 -12.24
CA GLN A 25 -13.94 -0.41 -13.44
C GLN A 25 -13.18 -1.75 -13.41
N PRO A 26 -13.77 -2.83 -13.96
CA PRO A 26 -13.09 -4.10 -14.09
C PRO A 26 -11.77 -3.95 -14.87
N LEU A 27 -10.71 -4.58 -14.35
CA LEU A 27 -9.40 -4.61 -15.00
C LEU A 27 -9.42 -5.55 -16.21
N GLY A 28 -8.61 -5.21 -17.22
CA GLY A 28 -8.31 -6.09 -18.34
C GLY A 28 -7.22 -7.13 -18.01
N PRO A 29 -6.76 -7.89 -19.02
CA PRO A 29 -5.65 -8.83 -18.89
C PRO A 29 -4.38 -8.12 -18.42
N ASN A 30 -3.75 -8.65 -17.38
CA ASN A 30 -2.51 -8.12 -16.79
C ASN A 30 -1.26 -8.80 -17.36
N ILE A 31 -0.08 -8.47 -16.84
CA ILE A 31 1.20 -9.03 -17.31
C ILE A 31 1.31 -10.55 -17.12
N ALA A 32 0.65 -11.14 -16.11
CA ALA A 32 0.65 -12.59 -15.94
C ALA A 32 -0.16 -13.31 -17.03
N ASP A 33 -1.18 -12.66 -17.59
CA ASP A 33 -1.98 -13.19 -18.69
C ASP A 33 -1.25 -13.04 -20.05
N LYS A 34 -0.47 -11.96 -20.19
CA LYS A 34 0.27 -11.62 -21.41
C LYS A 34 1.62 -12.31 -21.50
N GLY A 35 2.20 -12.68 -20.36
CA GLY A 35 3.56 -13.21 -20.25
C GLY A 35 4.63 -12.12 -20.22
N SER A 36 5.85 -12.51 -19.86
CA SER A 36 7.05 -11.68 -19.82
C SER A 36 8.25 -12.49 -20.33
N ALA A 37 9.22 -11.79 -20.93
CA ALA A 37 10.51 -12.38 -21.29
C ALA A 37 11.48 -12.46 -20.10
N PHE A 38 11.13 -11.87 -18.96
CA PHE A 38 12.03 -11.69 -17.81
C PHE A 38 11.55 -12.40 -16.55
N TYR A 39 10.24 -12.71 -16.47
CA TYR A 39 9.61 -13.32 -15.33
C TYR A 39 8.58 -14.36 -15.74
N HIS A 40 8.52 -15.46 -15.02
CA HIS A 40 7.39 -16.39 -15.10
C HIS A 40 6.43 -16.20 -13.95
N PHE A 41 5.16 -16.45 -14.19
CA PHE A 41 4.09 -16.17 -13.26
C PHE A 41 3.38 -17.47 -12.84
N THR A 42 3.08 -17.54 -11.55
CA THR A 42 2.15 -18.52 -11.00
C THR A 42 1.05 -17.82 -10.24
N GLN A 43 -0.10 -18.48 -10.07
CA GLN A 43 -1.23 -17.96 -9.32
C GLN A 43 -1.73 -19.00 -8.35
N ARG A 44 -2.07 -18.57 -7.13
CA ARG A 44 -2.69 -19.40 -6.10
C ARG A 44 -3.87 -18.65 -5.47
N GLN A 45 -4.88 -19.43 -5.08
CA GLN A 45 -6.04 -18.91 -4.37
C GLN A 45 -5.98 -19.33 -2.90
N TYR A 46 -6.53 -18.47 -2.04
CA TYR A 46 -6.67 -18.72 -0.61
C TYR A 46 -8.01 -18.21 -0.14
N ASP A 47 -8.51 -18.79 0.93
CA ASP A 47 -9.71 -18.35 1.62
C ASP A 47 -9.36 -17.95 3.06
N SER A 48 -10.08 -16.97 3.60
CA SER A 48 -10.03 -16.69 5.04
C SER A 48 -10.67 -17.83 5.82
N ALA A 49 -10.28 -18.00 7.08
CA ALA A 49 -10.77 -19.09 7.92
C ALA A 49 -12.30 -19.08 8.11
N ASP A 50 -12.92 -17.89 8.03
CA ASP A 50 -14.38 -17.73 8.09
C ASP A 50 -15.08 -17.89 6.73
N GLY A 51 -14.32 -18.06 5.63
CA GLY A 51 -14.84 -18.20 4.28
C GLY A 51 -15.43 -16.91 3.67
N GLU A 52 -15.31 -15.77 4.34
CA GLU A 52 -15.89 -14.49 3.85
C GLU A 52 -15.00 -13.76 2.84
N ARG A 53 -13.69 -14.03 2.82
CA ARG A 53 -12.73 -13.37 1.94
C ARG A 53 -11.97 -14.38 1.11
N HIS A 54 -11.89 -14.09 -0.19
CA HIS A 54 -11.27 -14.94 -1.19
C HIS A 54 -10.12 -14.20 -1.84
N TYR A 55 -8.91 -14.73 -1.67
CA TYR A 55 -7.68 -14.09 -2.13
C TYR A 55 -7.16 -14.74 -3.40
N ARG A 56 -6.51 -13.93 -4.22
CA ARG A 56 -5.73 -14.34 -5.37
C ARG A 56 -4.33 -13.79 -5.22
N VAL A 57 -3.34 -14.68 -5.21
CA VAL A 57 -1.94 -14.33 -5.05
C VAL A 57 -1.20 -14.69 -6.34
N TRP A 58 -0.63 -13.69 -6.98
CA TRP A 58 0.30 -13.87 -8.11
C TRP A 58 1.71 -13.88 -7.57
N THR A 59 2.53 -14.82 -8.08
CA THR A 59 3.96 -14.87 -7.81
C THR A 59 4.70 -14.77 -9.13
N ALA A 60 5.47 -13.69 -9.30
CA ALA A 60 6.34 -13.47 -10.44
C ALA A 60 7.78 -13.78 -10.00
N VAL A 61 8.38 -14.79 -10.61
CA VAL A 61 9.75 -15.24 -10.32
C VAL A 61 10.65 -14.85 -11.48
N PRO A 62 11.80 -14.20 -11.22
CA PRO A 62 12.74 -13.84 -12.28
C PRO A 62 13.29 -15.07 -13.01
N ASP A 63 13.37 -15.01 -14.34
CA ASP A 63 14.05 -16.03 -15.16
C ASP A 63 15.57 -15.83 -15.12
N LYS A 64 16.12 -15.78 -13.91
CA LYS A 64 17.54 -15.56 -13.61
C LYS A 64 17.93 -16.42 -12.40
N THR A 65 19.10 -16.96 -12.40
CA THR A 65 19.61 -17.72 -11.25
C THR A 65 19.61 -16.88 -9.97
N PRO A 66 19.09 -17.39 -8.84
CA PRO A 66 19.09 -16.65 -7.60
C PRO A 66 20.51 -16.36 -7.11
N PRO A 67 20.73 -15.21 -6.45
CA PRO A 67 21.99 -14.95 -5.73
C PRO A 67 22.32 -16.05 -4.71
N ALA A 68 23.56 -16.10 -4.24
CA ALA A 68 23.98 -17.09 -3.24
C ALA A 68 23.14 -17.07 -1.96
N ALA A 69 22.70 -15.89 -1.51
CA ALA A 69 21.80 -15.73 -0.36
C ALA A 69 20.34 -16.07 -0.68
N GLY A 70 19.93 -16.07 -1.93
CA GLY A 70 18.56 -16.21 -2.41
C GLY A 70 18.05 -14.93 -3.08
N TYR A 71 16.84 -14.98 -3.64
CA TYR A 71 16.18 -13.79 -4.19
C TYR A 71 15.75 -12.84 -3.08
N PRO A 72 15.83 -11.52 -3.28
CA PRO A 72 14.96 -10.60 -2.56
C PRO A 72 13.48 -10.91 -2.91
N VAL A 73 12.56 -10.64 -2.01
CA VAL A 73 11.12 -10.82 -2.27
C VAL A 73 10.32 -9.64 -1.75
N LEU A 74 9.39 -9.14 -2.57
CA LEU A 74 8.44 -8.09 -2.18
C LEU A 74 7.01 -8.62 -2.20
N TYR A 75 6.39 -8.66 -1.03
CA TYR A 75 4.96 -8.90 -0.86
C TYR A 75 4.21 -7.59 -0.99
N MET A 76 3.27 -7.51 -1.92
CA MET A 76 2.56 -6.29 -2.28
C MET A 76 1.06 -6.46 -2.06
N LEU A 77 0.47 -5.60 -1.26
CA LEU A 77 -0.97 -5.57 -0.99
C LEU A 77 -1.73 -4.93 -2.17
N ASP A 78 -3.05 -5.13 -2.22
CA ASP A 78 -3.89 -4.68 -3.34
C ASP A 78 -3.43 -5.26 -4.69
N GLY A 79 -3.12 -6.55 -4.70
CA GLY A 79 -2.46 -7.25 -5.80
C GLY A 79 -3.12 -7.12 -7.16
N ASN A 80 -4.44 -6.97 -7.24
CA ASN A 80 -5.13 -6.73 -8.52
C ASN A 80 -4.65 -5.42 -9.17
N ALA A 81 -4.64 -4.32 -8.40
CA ALA A 81 -4.16 -3.03 -8.86
C ALA A 81 -2.64 -3.04 -9.11
N VAL A 82 -1.85 -3.78 -8.31
CA VAL A 82 -0.41 -3.96 -8.53
C VAL A 82 -0.16 -4.62 -9.89
N MET A 83 -0.84 -5.72 -10.19
CA MET A 83 -0.67 -6.46 -11.45
C MET A 83 -1.06 -5.65 -12.69
N ASP A 84 -2.00 -4.69 -12.55
CA ASP A 84 -2.36 -3.73 -13.60
C ASP A 84 -1.24 -2.72 -13.91
N LYS A 85 -0.39 -2.41 -12.93
CA LYS A 85 0.70 -1.42 -13.05
C LYS A 85 2.05 -2.02 -13.44
N LEU A 86 2.17 -3.35 -13.48
CA LEU A 86 3.38 -4.02 -13.96
C LEU A 86 3.31 -4.21 -15.48
N ASP A 87 4.40 -3.85 -16.15
CA ASP A 87 4.61 -4.07 -17.56
C ASP A 87 5.97 -4.71 -17.84
N ASP A 88 6.15 -5.27 -19.04
CA ASP A 88 7.37 -5.99 -19.41
C ASP A 88 8.60 -5.08 -19.43
N ALA A 89 8.45 -3.80 -19.78
CA ALA A 89 9.55 -2.83 -19.78
C ALA A 89 10.07 -2.57 -18.34
N PHE A 90 9.17 -2.49 -17.37
CA PHE A 90 9.56 -2.33 -15.97
C PHE A 90 10.17 -3.62 -15.41
N LEU A 91 9.64 -4.78 -15.77
CA LEU A 91 10.24 -6.07 -15.40
C LEU A 91 11.63 -6.24 -15.99
N GLN A 92 11.87 -5.78 -17.23
CA GLN A 92 13.20 -5.73 -17.84
C GLN A 92 14.16 -4.84 -17.05
N GLN A 93 13.70 -3.68 -16.60
CA GLN A 93 14.50 -2.78 -15.77
C GLN A 93 14.91 -3.45 -14.46
N LEU A 94 13.98 -4.12 -13.76
CA LEU A 94 14.29 -4.86 -12.54
C LEU A 94 15.29 -6.01 -12.80
N PHE A 95 15.12 -6.70 -13.94
CA PHE A 95 15.97 -7.83 -14.34
C PHE A 95 17.44 -7.44 -14.54
N ALA A 96 17.71 -6.18 -14.89
CA ALA A 96 19.07 -5.65 -15.04
C ALA A 96 19.84 -5.57 -13.70
N GLY A 97 19.15 -5.48 -12.57
CA GLY A 97 19.72 -5.48 -11.22
C GLY A 97 19.74 -6.86 -10.56
N SER A 98 19.43 -6.87 -9.27
CA SER A 98 19.12 -8.06 -8.47
C SER A 98 17.59 -8.23 -8.41
N PRO A 99 16.97 -8.86 -9.42
CA PRO A 99 15.51 -8.83 -9.57
C PRO A 99 14.84 -9.57 -8.41
N PRO A 100 13.85 -8.93 -7.71
CA PRO A 100 13.11 -9.56 -6.65
C PRO A 100 12.04 -10.52 -7.19
N VAL A 101 11.70 -11.55 -6.42
CA VAL A 101 10.42 -12.21 -6.55
C VAL A 101 9.33 -11.21 -6.15
N ILE A 102 8.29 -11.07 -6.97
CA ILE A 102 7.15 -10.17 -6.72
C ILE A 102 5.95 -11.03 -6.34
N VAL A 103 5.37 -10.77 -5.18
CA VAL A 103 4.18 -11.49 -4.69
C VAL A 103 3.05 -10.49 -4.52
N ALA A 104 2.13 -10.47 -5.47
CA ALA A 104 0.99 -9.55 -5.46
C ALA A 104 -0.23 -10.24 -4.82
N ILE A 105 -0.63 -9.76 -3.64
CA ILE A 105 -1.74 -10.32 -2.85
C ILE A 105 -2.98 -9.48 -3.11
N GLY A 106 -3.91 -10.03 -3.87
CA GLY A 106 -5.18 -9.41 -4.21
C GLY A 106 -6.37 -10.28 -3.81
N TYR A 107 -7.52 -9.96 -4.40
CA TYR A 107 -8.78 -10.63 -4.12
C TYR A 107 -9.35 -11.28 -5.39
N GLN A 108 -10.23 -12.27 -5.23
CA GLN A 108 -10.88 -12.95 -6.35
C GLN A 108 -12.00 -12.08 -6.95
N THR A 109 -11.65 -10.92 -7.43
CA THR A 109 -12.52 -9.97 -8.12
C THR A 109 -11.87 -9.50 -9.41
N ALA A 110 -12.66 -8.98 -10.34
CA ALA A 110 -12.15 -8.29 -11.54
C ALA A 110 -11.79 -6.83 -11.26
N LEU A 111 -12.14 -6.29 -10.09
CA LEU A 111 -11.90 -4.90 -9.73
C LEU A 111 -10.46 -4.68 -9.25
N PRO A 112 -9.90 -3.46 -9.40
CA PRO A 112 -8.57 -3.14 -8.87
C PRO A 112 -8.50 -3.26 -7.34
N PHE A 113 -9.61 -3.02 -6.65
CA PHE A 113 -9.71 -3.08 -5.19
C PHE A 113 -11.02 -3.75 -4.77
N ASP A 114 -10.95 -4.72 -3.87
CA ASP A 114 -12.10 -5.11 -3.06
C ASP A 114 -12.17 -4.17 -1.85
N THR A 115 -12.98 -3.14 -1.95
CA THR A 115 -13.03 -2.06 -0.95
C THR A 115 -13.55 -2.50 0.42
N ALA A 116 -14.36 -3.58 0.47
CA ALA A 116 -14.88 -4.13 1.72
C ALA A 116 -13.88 -5.07 2.37
N ALA A 117 -13.33 -6.02 1.62
CA ALA A 117 -12.36 -6.98 2.11
C ALA A 117 -11.07 -6.27 2.60
N ARG A 118 -10.50 -5.34 1.80
CA ARG A 118 -9.31 -4.61 2.19
C ARG A 118 -9.52 -3.68 3.40
N ALA A 119 -10.71 -3.14 3.59
CA ALA A 119 -11.02 -2.34 4.78
C ALA A 119 -10.97 -3.20 6.05
N TRP A 120 -11.47 -4.43 6.00
CA TRP A 120 -11.35 -5.38 7.09
C TRP A 120 -9.91 -5.83 7.30
N ASP A 121 -9.26 -6.34 6.25
CA ASP A 121 -7.96 -6.99 6.32
C ASP A 121 -6.80 -6.04 6.68
N TYR A 122 -6.90 -4.76 6.30
CA TYR A 122 -5.76 -3.84 6.43
C TYR A 122 -5.88 -2.87 7.59
N THR A 123 -7.03 -2.82 8.27
CA THR A 123 -7.23 -1.85 9.34
C THR A 123 -7.40 -2.53 10.71
N PRO A 124 -6.87 -1.92 11.78
CA PRO A 124 -7.16 -2.35 13.14
C PRO A 124 -8.64 -2.06 13.48
N PRO A 125 -9.16 -2.61 14.59
CA PRO A 125 -10.48 -2.25 15.08
C PRO A 125 -10.59 -0.73 15.26
N LEU A 126 -11.47 -0.11 14.47
CA LEU A 126 -11.75 1.32 14.59
C LEU A 126 -12.95 1.52 15.50
N LYS A 127 -12.84 2.45 16.45
CA LYS A 127 -14.02 2.94 17.16
C LYS A 127 -14.92 3.59 16.11
N THR A 128 -16.19 3.18 16.07
CA THR A 128 -17.19 3.73 15.15
C THR A 128 -17.20 5.26 15.28
N HIS A 129 -16.91 5.94 14.16
CA HIS A 129 -17.06 7.40 14.14
C HIS A 129 -18.53 7.76 14.24
N GLU A 130 -18.85 8.66 15.15
CA GLU A 130 -20.14 9.33 15.10
C GLU A 130 -20.33 10.02 13.73
N PRO A 131 -21.53 9.94 13.13
CA PRO A 131 -21.78 10.58 11.85
C PRO A 131 -21.47 12.08 11.96
N ARG A 132 -20.63 12.59 11.07
CA ARG A 132 -20.44 14.04 10.95
C ARG A 132 -21.78 14.67 10.58
N ALA A 133 -22.25 15.61 11.38
CA ALA A 133 -23.48 16.34 11.13
C ALA A 133 -23.53 16.85 9.68
N GLY A 134 -24.62 16.56 8.97
CA GLY A 134 -24.89 17.05 7.62
C GLY A 134 -24.41 16.20 6.44
N LYS A 135 -23.85 15.00 6.65
CA LYS A 135 -23.56 14.04 5.55
C LYS A 135 -24.34 12.74 5.77
N PRO A 136 -24.96 12.16 4.71
CA PRO A 136 -25.54 10.83 4.81
C PRO A 136 -24.46 9.86 5.31
N ALA A 137 -24.76 9.12 6.38
CA ALA A 137 -23.88 8.08 6.87
C ALA A 137 -23.76 7.00 5.79
N LEU A 138 -22.58 6.86 5.19
CA LEU A 138 -22.27 5.64 4.44
C LEU A 138 -22.33 4.47 5.43
N PRO A 139 -22.84 3.28 5.00
CA PRO A 139 -22.83 2.12 5.88
C PRO A 139 -21.41 1.91 6.41
N PRO A 140 -21.26 1.72 7.73
CA PRO A 140 -19.95 1.55 8.34
C PRO A 140 -19.25 0.33 7.70
N ARG A 141 -18.06 0.54 7.13
CA ARG A 141 -17.24 -0.58 6.65
C ARG A 141 -16.79 -1.39 7.85
N LYS A 142 -16.90 -2.72 7.77
CA LYS A 142 -16.26 -3.60 8.74
C LYS A 142 -14.74 -3.31 8.76
N THR A 143 -14.17 -3.19 9.95
CA THR A 143 -12.73 -2.97 10.19
C THR A 143 -12.28 -3.87 11.34
N GLY A 144 -10.98 -4.09 11.51
CA GLY A 144 -10.46 -4.81 12.67
C GLY A 144 -9.90 -6.19 12.41
N GLY A 145 -9.81 -6.62 11.15
CA GLY A 145 -9.29 -7.93 10.76
C GLY A 145 -7.79 -7.99 10.51
N ASN A 146 -7.06 -6.89 10.72
CA ASN A 146 -5.64 -6.81 10.37
C ASN A 146 -4.76 -7.88 11.03
N ASP A 147 -5.06 -8.31 12.24
CA ASP A 147 -4.32 -9.38 12.92
C ASP A 147 -4.62 -10.76 12.31
N VAL A 148 -5.87 -11.01 11.97
CA VAL A 148 -6.29 -12.26 11.30
C VAL A 148 -5.65 -12.37 9.92
N PHE A 149 -5.69 -11.29 9.13
CA PHE A 149 -5.04 -11.26 7.83
C PHE A 149 -3.52 -11.38 7.95
N ARG A 150 -2.88 -10.70 8.91
CA ARG A 150 -1.44 -10.83 9.16
C ARG A 150 -1.05 -12.27 9.48
N GLN A 151 -1.85 -12.97 10.30
CA GLN A 151 -1.62 -14.37 10.62
C GLN A 151 -1.73 -15.24 9.35
N LEU A 152 -2.78 -15.11 8.55
CA LEU A 152 -2.94 -15.82 7.28
C LEU A 152 -1.75 -15.56 6.34
N LEU A 153 -1.32 -14.29 6.23
CA LEU A 153 -0.17 -13.89 5.43
C LEU A 153 1.11 -14.59 5.89
N THR A 154 1.43 -14.49 7.17
CA THR A 154 2.75 -14.93 7.71
C THR A 154 2.82 -16.42 7.97
N GLU A 155 1.72 -17.08 8.29
CA GLU A 155 1.70 -18.51 8.66
C GLU A 155 1.28 -19.44 7.49
N THR A 156 0.63 -18.87 6.46
CA THR A 156 0.12 -19.68 5.33
C THR A 156 0.66 -19.18 3.99
N MET A 157 0.37 -17.93 3.60
CA MET A 157 0.70 -17.45 2.26
C MET A 157 2.22 -17.40 2.03
N VAL A 158 2.98 -16.80 2.94
CA VAL A 158 4.44 -16.69 2.83
C VAL A 158 5.11 -18.06 2.77
N PRO A 159 4.90 -18.99 3.72
CA PRO A 159 5.53 -20.31 3.65
C PRO A 159 5.19 -21.09 2.39
N GLN A 160 3.94 -21.03 1.94
CA GLN A 160 3.52 -21.75 0.73
C GLN A 160 4.06 -21.12 -0.56
N THR A 161 4.23 -19.80 -0.60
CA THR A 161 4.80 -19.10 -1.74
C THR A 161 6.30 -19.39 -1.85
N GLU A 162 7.01 -19.43 -0.74
CA GLU A 162 8.46 -19.61 -0.71
C GLU A 162 8.92 -21.08 -0.71
N ALA A 163 8.03 -22.06 -0.59
CA ALA A 163 8.34 -23.48 -0.39
C ALA A 163 9.36 -24.06 -1.39
N ASN A 164 9.34 -23.58 -2.64
CA ASN A 164 10.22 -24.04 -3.71
C ASN A 164 11.15 -22.91 -4.24
N LEU A 165 11.26 -21.81 -3.51
CA LEU A 165 12.08 -20.66 -3.90
C LEU A 165 13.22 -20.47 -2.91
N LYS A 166 14.41 -20.16 -3.43
CA LYS A 166 15.54 -19.75 -2.61
C LYS A 166 15.41 -18.26 -2.31
N ILE A 167 14.83 -17.91 -1.17
CA ILE A 167 14.60 -16.52 -0.73
C ILE A 167 15.67 -16.12 0.30
N ASP A 168 16.17 -14.89 0.19
CA ASP A 168 16.97 -14.26 1.24
C ASP A 168 16.03 -13.73 2.34
N PRO A 169 16.02 -14.31 3.55
CA PRO A 169 15.13 -13.90 4.62
C PRO A 169 15.40 -12.46 5.13
N HIS A 170 16.61 -11.93 4.90
CA HIS A 170 16.98 -10.56 5.25
C HIS A 170 16.45 -9.53 4.23
N GLN A 171 16.14 -9.99 3.02
CA GLN A 171 15.57 -9.19 1.93
C GLN A 171 14.09 -9.52 1.68
N ARG A 172 13.40 -10.04 2.69
CA ARG A 172 11.95 -10.23 2.65
C ARG A 172 11.27 -8.93 3.02
N ALA A 173 10.57 -8.34 2.04
CA ALA A 173 9.96 -7.02 2.14
C ALA A 173 8.44 -7.08 1.99
N ILE A 174 7.76 -6.07 2.52
CA ILE A 174 6.31 -5.84 2.33
C ILE A 174 6.06 -4.39 1.96
N TRP A 175 5.16 -4.18 1.00
CA TRP A 175 4.69 -2.88 0.55
C TRP A 175 3.17 -2.80 0.59
N GLY A 176 2.64 -1.62 0.92
CA GLY A 176 1.22 -1.31 0.83
C GLY A 176 0.97 0.19 0.76
N HIS A 177 -0.12 0.56 0.12
CA HIS A 177 -0.55 1.94 -0.07
C HIS A 177 -1.87 2.23 0.66
N SER A 178 -2.03 3.42 1.22
CA SER A 178 -3.26 3.86 1.88
C SER A 178 -3.61 2.96 3.08
N TYR A 179 -4.73 2.22 3.07
CA TYR A 179 -5.02 1.19 4.08
C TYR A 179 -3.94 0.09 4.10
N GLY A 180 -3.41 -0.29 2.92
CA GLY A 180 -2.26 -1.20 2.83
C GLY A 180 -1.02 -0.63 3.51
N GLY A 181 -0.76 0.68 3.36
CA GLY A 181 0.31 1.39 4.06
C GLY A 181 0.14 1.37 5.58
N LEU A 182 -1.09 1.54 6.05
CA LEU A 182 -1.43 1.40 7.47
C LEU A 182 -1.17 -0.02 7.99
N PHE A 183 -1.56 -1.05 7.21
CA PHE A 183 -1.27 -2.44 7.55
C PHE A 183 0.23 -2.69 7.67
N VAL A 184 1.03 -2.16 6.74
CA VAL A 184 2.50 -2.27 6.77
C VAL A 184 3.08 -1.65 8.05
N LEU A 185 2.59 -0.48 8.47
CA LEU A 185 3.00 0.15 9.74
C LEU A 185 2.65 -0.71 10.96
N ASP A 186 1.44 -1.29 10.98
CA ASP A 186 1.04 -2.18 12.08
C ASP A 186 1.87 -3.46 12.10
N ALA A 187 2.13 -4.07 10.94
CA ALA A 187 2.99 -5.24 10.80
C ALA A 187 4.44 -4.94 11.24
N TRP A 188 4.98 -3.76 10.89
CA TRP A 188 6.29 -3.32 11.37
C TRP A 188 6.30 -3.18 12.89
N ARG A 189 5.33 -2.47 13.47
CA ARG A 189 5.22 -2.27 14.92
C ARG A 189 5.17 -3.59 15.69
N LYS A 190 4.59 -4.63 15.13
CA LYS A 190 4.54 -5.98 15.71
C LYS A 190 5.80 -6.79 15.44
N ALA A 191 6.80 -6.19 14.79
CA ALA A 191 8.07 -6.82 14.40
C ALA A 191 7.84 -8.17 13.69
N SER A 192 6.92 -8.20 12.72
CA SER A 192 6.53 -9.41 12.02
C SER A 192 7.68 -9.99 11.16
N LEU A 193 7.39 -10.99 10.35
CA LEU A 193 8.32 -11.81 9.56
C LEU A 193 9.28 -11.03 8.64
N PHE A 194 8.87 -9.83 8.22
CA PHE A 194 9.61 -9.05 7.22
C PHE A 194 10.83 -8.34 7.80
N GLY A 195 11.86 -8.15 6.97
CA GLY A 195 13.03 -7.33 7.27
C GLY A 195 12.88 -5.89 6.77
N ILE A 196 12.12 -5.68 5.68
CA ILE A 196 11.98 -4.39 5.02
C ILE A 196 10.48 -4.06 4.85
N TYR A 197 10.10 -2.84 5.22
CA TYR A 197 8.71 -2.38 5.22
C TYR A 197 8.59 -1.08 4.45
N TYR A 198 7.75 -1.05 3.40
CA TYR A 198 7.44 0.13 2.62
C TYR A 198 5.99 0.54 2.85
N SER A 199 5.79 1.56 3.67
CA SER A 199 4.47 2.12 3.95
C SER A 199 4.26 3.37 3.10
N ALA A 200 3.40 3.27 2.09
CA ALA A 200 3.13 4.34 1.15
C ALA A 200 1.81 5.03 1.47
N SER A 201 1.84 6.34 1.64
CA SER A 201 0.71 7.23 1.90
C SER A 201 -0.31 6.61 2.88
N PRO A 202 0.14 6.17 4.07
CA PRO A 202 -0.73 5.44 4.99
C PRO A 202 -1.93 6.28 5.40
N SER A 203 -3.12 5.65 5.45
CA SER A 203 -4.35 6.30 5.90
C SER A 203 -4.32 6.58 7.40
N LEU A 204 -3.76 7.72 7.79
CA LEU A 204 -3.60 8.16 9.17
C LEU A 204 -4.75 9.08 9.62
N GLY A 205 -6.02 8.62 9.55
CA GLY A 205 -7.13 9.34 10.19
C GLY A 205 -6.93 9.47 11.71
N GLN A 206 -7.66 10.37 12.39
CA GLN A 206 -7.51 10.60 13.84
C GLN A 206 -7.58 9.31 14.68
N ALA A 207 -8.45 8.37 14.28
CA ALA A 207 -8.56 7.06 14.94
C ALA A 207 -7.39 6.12 14.62
N LEU A 208 -6.61 6.40 13.56
CA LEU A 208 -5.53 5.57 13.04
C LEU A 208 -4.13 6.14 13.37
N GLN A 209 -4.04 7.33 13.95
CA GLN A 209 -2.76 7.87 14.46
C GLN A 209 -2.22 7.08 15.66
N SER A 210 -3.08 6.33 16.33
CA SER A 210 -2.75 5.48 17.47
C SER A 210 -1.58 4.48 17.20
N PRO A 211 -1.45 3.83 16.04
CA PRO A 211 -0.29 2.97 15.77
C PRO A 211 1.05 3.70 15.81
N LEU A 212 1.11 4.95 15.35
CA LEU A 212 2.33 5.76 15.38
C LEU A 212 2.63 6.29 16.78
N GLN A 213 1.60 6.72 17.52
CA GLN A 213 1.75 7.16 18.91
C GLN A 213 2.18 6.02 19.85
N ALA A 214 1.66 4.80 19.64
CA ALA A 214 2.10 3.61 20.37
C ALA A 214 3.57 3.23 20.10
N SER A 215 4.20 3.79 19.06
CA SER A 215 5.62 3.58 18.75
C SER A 215 6.57 4.21 19.76
N GLN A 216 6.09 5.06 20.67
CA GLN A 216 6.92 5.72 21.67
C GLN A 216 7.54 4.75 22.68
N SER A 217 6.96 3.57 22.87
CA SER A 217 7.42 2.53 23.82
C SER A 217 8.10 1.32 23.15
N LEU A 218 8.57 1.44 21.91
CA LEU A 218 9.17 0.31 21.19
C LEU A 218 10.55 -0.05 21.75
N ASP A 219 10.76 -1.34 21.99
CA ASP A 219 12.07 -1.90 22.31
C ASP A 219 12.91 -2.02 21.02
N ALA A 220 13.95 -1.21 20.90
CA ALA A 220 14.83 -1.17 19.73
C ALA A 220 15.48 -2.53 19.39
N VAL A 221 15.67 -3.42 20.38
CA VAL A 221 16.26 -4.75 20.18
C VAL A 221 15.38 -5.59 19.23
N ARG A 222 14.06 -5.49 19.33
CA ARG A 222 13.11 -6.23 18.47
C ARG A 222 13.14 -5.81 17.00
N PHE A 223 13.70 -4.63 16.72
CA PHE A 223 13.78 -4.06 15.35
C PHE A 223 15.17 -4.16 14.74
N ARG A 224 16.10 -4.85 15.41
CA ARG A 224 17.43 -5.05 14.85
C ARG A 224 17.34 -5.79 13.52
N GLY A 225 17.98 -5.23 12.48
CA GLY A 225 17.93 -5.76 11.12
C GLY A 225 16.60 -5.52 10.38
N LYS A 226 15.73 -4.63 10.90
CA LYS A 226 14.49 -4.22 10.24
C LYS A 226 14.58 -2.77 9.79
N SER A 227 14.10 -2.51 8.58
CA SER A 227 14.06 -1.17 7.99
C SER A 227 12.63 -0.76 7.65
N LEU A 228 12.26 0.48 7.98
CA LEU A 228 10.98 1.08 7.63
C LEU A 228 11.20 2.24 6.67
N TYR A 229 10.52 2.23 5.56
CA TYR A 229 10.46 3.32 4.58
C TYR A 229 9.05 3.89 4.58
N LEU A 230 8.94 5.19 4.90
CA LEU A 230 7.71 5.96 4.84
C LEU A 230 7.73 6.76 3.55
N LEU A 231 6.80 6.46 2.63
CA LEU A 231 6.73 7.09 1.31
C LEU A 231 5.49 7.98 1.24
N GLU A 232 5.65 9.28 0.94
CA GLU A 232 4.53 10.20 0.90
C GLU A 232 4.69 11.25 -0.21
N GLY A 233 3.57 11.52 -0.92
CA GLY A 233 3.48 12.63 -1.86
C GLY A 233 3.07 13.92 -1.15
N ASP A 234 3.40 15.09 -1.68
CA ASP A 234 2.95 16.37 -1.13
C ASP A 234 1.99 17.14 -2.05
N GLY A 235 1.60 16.52 -3.16
CA GLY A 235 0.62 17.08 -4.07
C GLY A 235 -0.80 17.02 -3.52
N LYS A 236 -1.61 18.04 -3.82
CA LYS A 236 -3.01 18.11 -3.43
C LYS A 236 -3.91 17.76 -4.61
N ALA A 237 -4.80 16.78 -4.46
CA ALA A 237 -5.86 16.58 -5.43
C ALA A 237 -6.94 17.66 -5.27
N ARG A 238 -7.60 18.00 -6.38
CA ARG A 238 -8.66 19.01 -6.38
C ARG A 238 -9.81 18.55 -5.45
N GLY A 239 -10.05 19.31 -4.37
CA GLY A 239 -11.11 18.99 -3.38
C GLY A 239 -10.67 18.10 -2.22
N GLU A 240 -9.39 17.77 -2.09
CA GLU A 240 -8.87 17.11 -0.89
C GLU A 240 -8.96 18.03 0.34
N PRO A 241 -9.37 17.49 1.50
CA PRO A 241 -9.36 18.24 2.75
C PRO A 241 -7.92 18.62 3.14
N SER A 242 -7.76 19.71 3.89
CA SER A 242 -6.49 20.25 4.41
C SER A 242 -5.69 19.31 5.33
N GLY A 243 -6.11 18.05 5.49
CA GLY A 243 -5.45 17.05 6.35
C GLY A 243 -4.14 16.46 5.80
N HIS A 244 -3.82 16.68 4.52
CA HIS A 244 -2.64 16.08 3.90
C HIS A 244 -1.31 16.62 4.46
N GLU A 245 -1.21 17.94 4.68
CA GLU A 245 -0.03 18.55 5.30
C GLU A 245 0.21 18.04 6.73
N ALA A 246 -0.87 17.81 7.48
CA ALA A 246 -0.78 17.23 8.81
C ALA A 246 -0.25 15.78 8.78
N SER A 247 -0.60 15.00 7.75
CA SER A 247 -0.09 13.64 7.57
C SER A 247 1.41 13.61 7.25
N LEU A 248 1.89 14.50 6.35
CA LEU A 248 3.32 14.65 6.04
C LEU A 248 4.14 14.98 7.29
N GLU A 249 3.68 15.96 8.07
CA GLU A 249 4.38 16.38 9.28
C GLU A 249 4.41 15.26 10.33
N VAL A 250 3.30 14.53 10.52
CA VAL A 250 3.23 13.38 11.43
C VAL A 250 4.22 12.29 11.00
N LEU A 251 4.32 11.97 9.71
CA LEU A 251 5.26 10.96 9.21
C LEU A 251 6.71 11.41 9.38
N ARG A 252 7.02 12.67 9.10
CA ARG A 252 8.37 13.23 9.28
C ARG A 252 8.79 13.22 10.75
N GLN A 253 7.92 13.67 11.65
CA GLN A 253 8.17 13.62 13.09
C GLN A 253 8.34 12.20 13.61
N THR A 254 7.50 11.27 13.13
CA THR A 254 7.61 9.86 13.47
C THR A 254 8.96 9.28 13.05
N GLN A 255 9.39 9.56 11.81
CA GLN A 255 10.70 9.13 11.33
C GLN A 255 11.83 9.65 12.23
N GLN A 256 11.83 10.94 12.56
CA GLN A 256 12.85 11.55 13.42
C GLN A 256 12.87 10.93 14.83
N GLN A 257 11.70 10.73 15.43
CA GLN A 257 11.57 10.11 16.75
C GLN A 257 12.06 8.66 16.76
N LEU A 258 11.74 7.89 15.74
CA LEU A 258 12.18 6.49 15.64
C LEU A 258 13.70 6.40 15.36
N ALA A 259 14.22 7.24 14.48
CA ALA A 259 15.65 7.31 14.18
C ALA A 259 16.48 7.73 15.41
N SER A 260 15.97 8.65 16.23
CA SER A 260 16.63 9.05 17.50
C SER A 260 16.73 7.92 18.53
N LYS A 261 15.89 6.88 18.38
CA LYS A 261 15.95 5.65 19.19
C LYS A 261 16.85 4.56 18.58
N GLY A 262 17.58 4.87 17.50
CA GLY A 262 18.46 3.92 16.81
C GLY A 262 17.75 2.96 15.87
N LEU A 263 16.49 3.23 15.49
CA LEU A 263 15.75 2.42 14.53
C LEU A 263 16.07 2.86 13.10
N THR A 264 16.16 1.92 12.16
CA THR A 264 16.38 2.21 10.74
C THR A 264 15.06 2.62 10.10
N VAL A 265 14.86 3.94 9.98
CA VAL A 265 13.65 4.52 9.38
C VAL A 265 14.03 5.64 8.43
N ALA A 266 13.56 5.56 7.19
CA ALA A 266 13.71 6.59 6.16
C ALA A 266 12.35 7.20 5.81
N PHE A 267 12.35 8.47 5.45
CA PHE A 267 11.18 9.16 4.91
C PHE A 267 11.51 9.64 3.49
N TRP A 268 10.72 9.18 2.52
CA TRP A 268 10.84 9.54 1.10
C TRP A 268 9.66 10.40 0.71
N ARG A 269 9.92 11.68 0.48
CA ARG A 269 8.93 12.64 0.01
C ARG A 269 8.97 12.73 -1.52
N TYR A 270 7.81 12.65 -2.15
CA TYR A 270 7.65 12.76 -3.60
C TYR A 270 6.94 14.08 -3.94
N PRO A 271 7.69 15.11 -4.40
CA PRO A 271 7.15 16.43 -4.65
C PRO A 271 6.06 16.43 -5.73
N GLY A 272 4.93 17.09 -5.45
CA GLY A 272 3.82 17.29 -6.38
C GLY A 272 2.93 16.08 -6.62
N LEU A 273 3.24 14.90 -6.05
CA LEU A 273 2.41 13.71 -6.23
C LEU A 273 1.24 13.67 -5.25
N THR A 274 0.05 13.45 -5.79
CA THR A 274 -1.18 13.27 -4.99
C THR A 274 -1.22 11.86 -4.39
N HIS A 275 -2.10 11.67 -3.40
CA HIS A 275 -2.34 10.37 -2.75
C HIS A 275 -2.56 9.22 -3.76
N GLY A 276 -3.37 9.45 -4.80
CA GLY A 276 -3.64 8.42 -5.82
C GLY A 276 -2.43 8.13 -6.71
N GLN A 277 -1.65 9.15 -7.08
CA GLN A 277 -0.44 8.98 -7.90
C GLN A 277 0.67 8.24 -7.15
N MET A 278 0.67 8.33 -5.82
CA MET A 278 1.63 7.62 -4.98
C MET A 278 1.52 6.09 -5.09
N PHE A 279 0.35 5.55 -5.49
CA PHE A 279 0.21 4.09 -5.66
C PHE A 279 1.27 3.52 -6.58
N GLU A 280 1.31 3.97 -7.84
CA GLU A 280 2.24 3.46 -8.84
C GLU A 280 3.70 3.88 -8.56
N VAL A 281 3.92 5.14 -8.21
CA VAL A 281 5.28 5.64 -7.98
C VAL A 281 5.93 4.94 -6.79
N SER A 282 5.21 4.72 -5.70
CA SER A 282 5.77 4.05 -4.52
C SER A 282 6.03 2.56 -4.74
N LEU A 283 5.15 1.86 -5.49
CA LEU A 283 5.39 0.45 -5.81
C LEU A 283 6.63 0.26 -6.67
N ARG A 284 6.81 1.10 -7.71
CA ARG A 284 8.00 1.07 -8.58
C ARG A 284 9.25 1.43 -7.79
N SER A 285 9.19 2.45 -6.94
CA SER A 285 10.32 2.83 -6.06
C SER A 285 10.74 1.72 -5.10
N ALA A 286 9.79 1.03 -4.48
CA ALA A 286 10.07 -0.08 -3.58
C ALA A 286 10.75 -1.26 -4.32
N LEU A 287 10.25 -1.61 -5.51
CA LEU A 287 10.82 -2.66 -6.34
C LEU A 287 12.24 -2.31 -6.84
N LEU A 288 12.45 -1.08 -7.32
CA LEU A 288 13.77 -0.61 -7.75
C LEU A 288 14.77 -0.64 -6.59
N HIS A 289 14.39 -0.07 -5.45
CA HIS A 289 15.25 -0.07 -4.26
C HIS A 289 15.62 -1.49 -3.81
N LEU A 290 14.65 -2.41 -3.76
CA LEU A 290 14.89 -3.79 -3.39
C LEU A 290 15.76 -4.53 -4.41
N SER A 291 15.71 -4.14 -5.69
CA SER A 291 16.59 -4.67 -6.75
C SER A 291 18.00 -4.11 -6.72
N GLY A 292 18.35 -3.26 -5.75
CA GLY A 292 19.64 -2.58 -5.65
C GLY A 292 19.81 -1.40 -6.61
N GLN A 293 18.72 -0.94 -7.23
CA GLN A 293 18.70 0.22 -8.11
C GLN A 293 18.22 1.47 -7.36
N ALA A 294 18.49 2.66 -7.92
CA ALA A 294 17.97 3.89 -7.36
C ALA A 294 16.43 3.89 -7.42
N ALA A 295 15.78 4.18 -6.30
CA ALA A 295 14.36 4.47 -6.28
C ALA A 295 14.04 5.68 -7.18
N LEU A 296 12.77 5.84 -7.56
CA LEU A 296 12.35 7.03 -8.30
C LEU A 296 12.67 8.29 -7.48
N ALA A 297 12.91 9.41 -8.18
CA ALA A 297 13.37 10.66 -7.55
C ALA A 297 12.48 11.10 -6.38
N HIS A 298 13.06 11.25 -5.21
CA HIS A 298 12.41 11.68 -3.96
C HIS A 298 13.36 12.59 -3.17
N GLN A 299 12.83 13.23 -2.11
CA GLN A 299 13.57 14.12 -1.20
C GLN A 299 13.58 13.55 0.22
#